data_0dff69247a574eeb452d919c7e247bc5
#
_entry.id   0dff69247a574eeb452d919c7e247bc5
#
_cell.length_a   1.000
_cell.length_b   1.000
_cell.length_c   1.000
_cell.angle_alpha   90.00
_cell.angle_beta   90.00
_cell.angle_gamma   90.00
#
_symmetry.space_group_name_H-M   'P 1'
#
loop_
_entity.id
_entity.type
_entity.pdbx_description
1 polymer ?
#
loop_
_entity_poly.entity_id
_entity_poly.type
_entity_poly.pdbx_seq_one_letter_code
_entity_poly.pdbx_strand_id
1 'polypeptide(L)'
;MHDDLPPVNDEDPPVDPAREGQRARLLELKQQHQDLDAAIHALTERAQPDQLQIARFKKQKLALRDQIAKLDDQLTPDIIA
;
A
#
# COMPACT_ATOMS: atom_id res chain seq x y z
N MET A 1 -12.35 -36.05 23.16
CA MET A 1 -12.14 -35.81 22.66
C MET A 1 -11.63 -35.03 22.18
N HIS A 2 -11.19 -34.76 21.90
CA HIS A 2 -10.76 -34.15 21.43
C HIS A 2 -10.38 -33.66 20.68
N ASP A 3 -10.19 -33.60 20.52
CA ASP A 3 -9.65 -33.40 19.61
C ASP A 3 -10.20 -32.86 18.60
N ASP A 4 -11.13 -32.26 18.74
CA ASP A 4 -11.79 -31.53 17.83
C ASP A 4 -11.21 -30.29 17.44
N LEU A 5 -10.14 -29.87 18.03
CA LEU A 5 -9.45 -28.72 17.58
C LEU A 5 -8.87 -29.01 16.23
N PRO A 6 -9.07 -28.16 15.26
CA PRO A 6 -8.45 -28.39 13.98
C PRO A 6 -6.95 -28.41 14.19
N PRO A 7 -6.28 -29.26 13.49
CA PRO A 7 -4.84 -29.29 13.59
C PRO A 7 -4.28 -27.98 13.14
N VAL A 8 -3.19 -27.62 13.72
CA VAL A 8 -2.49 -26.45 13.24
C VAL A 8 -2.21 -26.68 11.78
N ASN A 9 -2.57 -25.74 10.98
CA ASN A 9 -2.38 -25.90 9.58
C ASN A 9 -0.92 -25.65 9.28
N ASP A 10 -0.19 -26.71 9.12
CA ASP A 10 1.24 -26.59 8.86
C ASP A 10 1.52 -25.98 7.52
N GLU A 11 0.53 -25.93 6.68
CA GLU A 11 0.72 -25.33 5.39
C GLU A 11 0.72 -23.84 5.42
N ASP A 12 0.13 -23.25 6.46
CA ASP A 12 0.12 -21.81 6.56
C ASP A 12 1.46 -21.34 7.08
N PRO A 13 2.06 -20.37 6.43
CA PRO A 13 3.30 -19.84 6.96
C PRO A 13 3.04 -19.17 8.28
N PRO A 14 4.00 -19.22 9.20
CA PRO A 14 3.82 -18.54 10.46
C PRO A 14 3.65 -17.03 10.22
N VAL A 15 2.85 -16.42 11.07
CA VAL A 15 2.67 -14.97 10.99
C VAL A 15 3.95 -14.33 11.43
N ASP A 16 4.49 -13.51 10.55
CA ASP A 16 5.70 -12.76 10.83
C ASP A 16 5.28 -11.35 11.20
N PRO A 17 5.50 -10.92 12.45
CA PRO A 17 5.09 -9.57 12.85
C PRO A 17 5.70 -8.47 11.97
N ALA A 18 6.92 -8.67 11.51
CA ALA A 18 7.54 -7.69 10.64
C ALA A 18 6.80 -7.61 9.31
N ARG A 19 6.42 -8.75 8.77
CA ARG A 19 5.66 -8.75 7.52
C ARG A 19 4.27 -8.18 7.69
N GLU A 20 3.65 -8.47 8.82
CA GLU A 20 2.35 -7.90 9.10
C GLU A 20 2.42 -6.38 9.17
N GLY A 21 3.45 -5.86 9.83
CA GLY A 21 3.65 -4.42 9.87
C GLY A 21 3.88 -3.84 8.49
N GLN A 22 4.65 -4.53 7.67
CA GLN A 22 4.90 -4.08 6.31
C GLN A 22 3.63 -4.10 5.46
N ARG A 23 2.80 -5.11 5.63
CA ARG A 23 1.54 -5.18 4.89
C ARG A 23 0.61 -4.06 5.31
N ALA A 24 0.53 -3.77 6.60
CA ALA A 24 -0.28 -2.68 7.09
C ALA A 24 0.23 -1.36 6.54
N ARG A 25 1.54 -1.19 6.51
CA ARG A 25 2.15 0.01 5.95
C ARG A 25 1.83 0.14 4.46
N LEU A 26 1.87 -0.96 3.74
CA LEU A 26 1.55 -0.96 2.32
C LEU A 26 0.11 -0.51 2.08
N LEU A 27 -0.82 -0.99 2.89
CA LEU A 27 -2.21 -0.56 2.79
C LEU A 27 -2.36 0.93 3.07
N GLU A 28 -1.65 1.43 4.08
CA GLU A 28 -1.68 2.86 4.38
C GLU A 28 -1.15 3.69 3.21
N LEU A 29 -0.05 3.26 2.64
CA LEU A 29 0.54 3.97 1.51
C LEU A 29 -0.38 3.97 0.30
N LYS A 30 -1.02 2.85 0.04
CA LYS A 30 -1.98 2.77 -1.05
C LYS A 30 -3.17 3.69 -0.82
N GLN A 31 -3.65 3.76 0.41
CA GLN A 31 -4.75 4.65 0.75
C GLN A 31 -4.34 6.11 0.56
N GLN A 32 -3.14 6.47 1.02
CA GLN A 32 -2.63 7.83 0.82
C GLN A 32 -2.50 8.17 -0.66
N HIS A 33 -2.06 7.21 -1.45
CA HIS A 33 -1.94 7.41 -2.89
C HIS A 33 -3.30 7.69 -3.52
N GLN A 34 -4.31 6.94 -3.12
CA GLN A 34 -5.66 7.17 -3.61
C GLN A 34 -6.19 8.53 -3.18
N ASP A 35 -5.93 8.92 -1.93
CA ASP A 35 -6.38 10.20 -1.41
C ASP A 35 -5.73 11.36 -2.17
N LEU A 36 -4.45 11.25 -2.46
CA LEU A 36 -3.76 12.27 -3.23
C LEU A 36 -4.28 12.34 -4.66
N ASP A 37 -4.54 11.20 -5.25
CA ASP A 37 -5.08 11.16 -6.60
C ASP A 37 -6.44 11.86 -6.66
N ALA A 38 -7.29 11.60 -5.69
CA ALA A 38 -8.59 12.26 -5.60
C ALA A 38 -8.45 13.75 -5.38
N ALA A 39 -7.50 14.16 -4.53
CA ALA A 39 -7.25 15.57 -4.26
C ALA A 39 -6.76 16.28 -5.52
N ILE A 40 -5.85 15.66 -6.25
CA ILE A 40 -5.34 16.23 -7.49
C ILE A 40 -6.48 16.41 -8.49
N HIS A 41 -7.33 15.41 -8.59
CA HIS A 41 -8.46 15.45 -9.51
C HIS A 41 -9.40 16.61 -9.15
N ALA A 42 -9.73 16.73 -7.87
CA ALA A 42 -10.61 17.79 -7.40
C ALA A 42 -10.01 19.17 -7.65
N LEU A 43 -8.71 19.33 -7.41
CA LEU A 43 -8.03 20.59 -7.65
C LEU A 43 -7.98 20.95 -9.14
N THR A 44 -7.83 19.93 -9.97
CA THR A 44 -7.73 20.14 -11.41
C THR A 44 -9.06 20.61 -11.99
N GLU A 45 -10.17 20.20 -11.37
CA GLU A 45 -11.48 20.55 -11.88
C GLU A 45 -11.98 21.91 -11.44
N ARG A 46 -11.21 22.61 -10.62
CA ARG A 46 -11.61 23.96 -10.21
C ARG A 46 -11.53 24.92 -11.38
N ALA A 47 -12.35 25.97 -11.31
CA ALA A 47 -12.34 26.99 -12.34
C ALA A 47 -10.97 27.65 -12.45
N GLN A 48 -10.31 27.80 -11.31
CA GLN A 48 -8.95 28.33 -11.29
C GLN A 48 -8.07 27.37 -10.50
N PRO A 49 -7.50 26.37 -11.17
CA PRO A 49 -6.70 25.39 -10.48
C PRO A 49 -5.44 26.02 -9.89
N ASP A 50 -5.09 25.60 -8.71
CA ASP A 50 -3.83 26.00 -8.09
C ASP A 50 -2.73 25.07 -8.62
N GLN A 51 -2.04 25.51 -9.65
CA GLN A 51 -1.05 24.67 -10.32
C GLN A 51 0.12 24.33 -9.41
N LEU A 52 0.47 25.21 -8.50
CA LEU A 52 1.57 24.93 -7.58
C LEU A 52 1.20 23.81 -6.63
N GLN A 53 0.00 23.86 -6.08
CA GLN A 53 -0.47 22.82 -5.18
C GLN A 53 -0.63 21.49 -5.90
N ILE A 54 -1.15 21.54 -7.12
CA ILE A 54 -1.27 20.32 -7.94
C ILE A 54 0.11 19.70 -8.17
N ALA A 55 1.09 20.52 -8.51
CA ALA A 55 2.44 20.03 -8.74
C ALA A 55 3.02 19.39 -7.48
N ARG A 56 2.79 19.99 -6.31
CA ARG A 56 3.26 19.44 -5.05
C ARG A 56 2.63 18.10 -4.78
N PHE A 57 1.33 17.98 -4.98
CA PHE A 57 0.61 16.73 -4.76
C PHE A 57 1.05 15.65 -5.73
N LYS A 58 1.29 16.01 -6.98
CA LYS A 58 1.80 15.05 -7.96
C LYS A 58 3.16 14.52 -7.56
N LYS A 59 4.01 15.38 -7.02
CA LYS A 59 5.33 14.97 -6.55
C LYS A 59 5.19 14.01 -5.37
N GLN A 60 4.29 14.33 -4.42
CA GLN A 60 4.03 13.44 -3.30
C GLN A 60 3.47 12.09 -3.77
N LYS A 61 2.59 12.14 -4.74
CA LYS A 61 2.01 10.91 -5.30
C LYS A 61 3.08 10.02 -5.91
N LEU A 62 4.03 10.62 -6.63
CA LEU A 62 5.13 9.86 -7.21
C LEU A 62 6.01 9.25 -6.13
N ALA A 63 6.28 9.99 -5.06
CA ALA A 63 7.06 9.47 -3.95
C ALA A 63 6.34 8.29 -3.27
N LEU A 64 5.03 8.41 -3.10
CA LEU A 64 4.25 7.32 -2.52
C LEU A 64 4.27 6.09 -3.43
N ARG A 65 4.11 6.31 -4.71
CA ARG A 65 4.14 5.21 -5.67
C ARG A 65 5.46 4.46 -5.61
N ASP A 66 6.55 5.19 -5.47
CA ASP A 66 7.86 4.59 -5.35
C ASP A 66 7.98 3.76 -4.08
N GLN A 67 7.49 4.29 -2.96
CA GLN A 67 7.49 3.57 -1.70
C GLN A 67 6.62 2.32 -1.77
N ILE A 68 5.46 2.43 -2.39
CA ILE A 68 4.56 1.30 -2.58
C ILE A 68 5.26 0.21 -3.38
N ALA A 69 5.90 0.58 -4.46
CA ALA A 69 6.58 -0.39 -5.31
C ALA A 69 7.69 -1.10 -4.56
N LYS A 70 8.47 -0.36 -3.79
CA LYS A 70 9.55 -0.96 -3.01
C LYS A 70 9.04 -1.92 -1.95
N LEU A 71 8.00 -1.51 -1.25
CA LEU A 71 7.46 -2.34 -0.18
C LEU A 71 6.75 -3.56 -0.74
N ASP A 72 6.01 -3.39 -1.81
CA ASP A 72 5.36 -4.49 -2.48
C ASP A 72 6.37 -5.52 -2.96
N ASP A 73 7.49 -5.05 -3.48
CA ASP A 73 8.57 -5.90 -3.93
C ASP A 73 9.16 -6.71 -2.78
N GLN A 74 9.28 -6.11 -1.60
CA GLN A 74 9.77 -6.80 -0.43
C GLN A 74 8.80 -7.85 0.08
N LEU A 75 7.51 -7.60 -0.09
CA LEU A 75 6.49 -8.51 0.42
C LEU A 75 6.15 -9.62 -0.55
N THR A 76 6.39 -9.41 -1.81
CA THR A 76 6.09 -10.40 -2.83
C THR A 76 7.33 -11.22 -3.10
N PRO A 77 7.33 -12.50 -2.76
CA PRO A 77 8.51 -13.30 -3.05
C PRO A 77 8.72 -13.39 -4.54
N ASP A 78 9.96 -13.39 -4.90
CA ASP A 78 10.31 -13.50 -6.29
C ASP A 78 10.15 -14.92 -6.71
N ILE A 79 9.05 -15.22 -7.32
CA ILE A 79 8.80 -16.57 -7.70
C ILE A 79 9.04 -16.75 -9.13
N ILE A 80 9.88 -16.10 -9.69
CA ILE A 80 10.07 -16.26 -11.08
C ILE A 80 10.64 -17.54 -11.36
N ALA A 81 9.95 -18.22 -12.00
CA ALA A 81 10.40 -19.51 -12.40
C ALA A 81 11.39 -19.36 -13.50
#